data_042942c53655e6ff61da4b5d8b391e49
#
_entry.id   042942c53655e6ff61da4b5d8b391e49
#
_cell.length_a   1.000
_cell.length_b   1.000
_cell.length_c   1.000
_cell.angle_alpha   90.00
_cell.angle_beta   90.00
_cell.angle_gamma   90.00
#
_symmetry.space_group_name_H-M   'P 1'
#
loop_
_entity.id
_entity.type
_entity.pdbx_description
1 polymer ?
#
loop_
_entity_poly.entity_id
_entity_poly.type
_entity_poly.pdbx_seq_one_letter_code
_entity_poly.pdbx_strand_id
1 'polypeptide(L)'
;MVKLKISPIERFHTKYEIDPITGCHNWIGAKVYGYGKFWDNKSYRVHRWIYEYLNGPIPEGLIVRHKCHNPSCVNPEHLELGTQQDNMNDKVKAGRSSKVGTKGEKHPLSILTEQDVILIKKFLKRHNGHGVNTFLGRWLNVSHKNISAIKHGKSWSWLEV
;
A
#
# COMPACT_ATOMS: atom_id res chain seq x y z
N MET A 1 47.82 15.60 -7.85
CA MET A 1 46.78 15.10 -8.81
C MET A 1 45.40 15.59 -8.33
N VAL A 2 44.79 16.49 -9.06
CA VAL A 2 43.41 16.96 -8.75
C VAL A 2 42.46 15.82 -9.17
N LYS A 3 41.83 15.15 -8.20
CA LYS A 3 40.74 14.21 -8.50
C LYS A 3 39.58 15.02 -9.10
N LEU A 4 39.36 14.90 -10.40
CA LEU A 4 38.18 15.45 -11.06
C LEU A 4 36.93 14.86 -10.36
N LYS A 5 36.12 15.72 -9.77
CA LYS A 5 34.88 15.33 -9.08
C LYS A 5 33.86 14.95 -10.17
N ILE A 6 33.61 13.66 -10.33
CA ILE A 6 32.56 13.14 -11.23
C ILE A 6 31.22 13.76 -10.82
N SER A 7 30.49 14.34 -11.75
CA SER A 7 29.18 14.97 -11.50
C SER A 7 28.13 13.95 -11.00
N PRO A 8 27.09 14.37 -10.28
CA PRO A 8 26.05 13.46 -9.84
C PRO A 8 25.39 12.69 -10.99
N ILE A 9 25.14 13.34 -12.13
CA ILE A 9 24.50 12.71 -13.28
C ILE A 9 25.41 11.67 -13.93
N GLU A 10 26.70 11.92 -14.06
CA GLU A 10 27.65 10.93 -14.54
C GLU A 10 27.70 9.71 -13.63
N ARG A 11 27.73 9.90 -12.29
CA ARG A 11 27.65 8.81 -11.32
C ARG A 11 26.34 8.04 -11.40
N PHE A 12 25.24 8.69 -11.74
CA PHE A 12 23.94 8.06 -11.95
C PHE A 12 24.01 7.10 -13.16
N HIS A 13 24.55 7.55 -14.29
CA HIS A 13 24.63 6.76 -15.52
C HIS A 13 25.51 5.50 -15.40
N THR A 14 26.40 5.43 -14.41
CA THR A 14 27.21 4.22 -14.16
C THR A 14 26.54 3.20 -13.24
N LYS A 15 25.30 3.43 -12.80
CA LYS A 15 24.66 2.63 -11.73
C LYS A 15 23.33 2.01 -12.10
N TYR A 16 23.09 1.78 -13.37
CA TYR A 16 21.96 0.99 -13.82
C TYR A 16 22.32 0.14 -15.05
N GLU A 17 21.57 -0.91 -15.25
CA GLU A 17 21.61 -1.78 -16.42
C GLU A 17 20.26 -1.72 -17.14
N ILE A 18 20.30 -1.74 -18.48
CA ILE A 18 19.10 -1.70 -19.30
C ILE A 18 18.62 -3.14 -19.55
N ASP A 19 17.38 -3.42 -19.18
CA ASP A 19 16.71 -4.66 -19.54
C ASP A 19 16.18 -4.52 -20.98
N PRO A 20 16.70 -5.31 -21.94
CA PRO A 20 16.34 -5.18 -23.35
C PRO A 20 14.89 -5.60 -23.66
N ILE A 21 14.23 -6.35 -22.76
CA ILE A 21 12.87 -6.83 -22.97
C ILE A 21 11.86 -5.78 -22.47
N THR A 22 12.09 -5.22 -21.29
CA THR A 22 11.15 -4.31 -20.64
C THR A 22 11.51 -2.84 -20.84
N GLY A 23 12.70 -2.51 -21.30
CA GLY A 23 13.24 -1.16 -21.37
C GLY A 23 13.51 -0.54 -19.99
N CYS A 24 13.42 -1.32 -18.92
CA CYS A 24 13.70 -0.83 -17.57
C CYS A 24 15.19 -0.57 -17.39
N HIS A 25 15.53 0.59 -16.85
CA HIS A 25 16.88 0.89 -16.36
C HIS A 25 16.97 0.41 -14.90
N ASN A 26 17.45 -0.80 -14.69
CA ASN A 26 17.50 -1.45 -13.38
C ASN A 26 18.67 -0.92 -12.55
N TRP A 27 18.38 -0.22 -11.44
CA TRP A 27 19.41 0.28 -10.54
C TRP A 27 20.23 -0.84 -9.92
N ILE A 28 21.56 -0.80 -10.08
CA ILE A 28 22.51 -1.78 -9.54
C ILE A 28 23.21 -1.30 -8.25
N GLY A 29 23.04 -0.02 -7.87
CA GLY A 29 23.56 0.51 -6.62
C GLY A 29 22.75 0.07 -5.37
N ALA A 30 23.05 0.67 -4.22
CA ALA A 30 22.35 0.40 -2.96
C ALA A 30 20.84 0.56 -3.09
N LYS A 31 20.07 -0.33 -2.45
CA LYS A 31 18.59 -0.34 -2.45
C LYS A 31 18.03 -0.40 -1.03
N VAL A 32 16.85 0.19 -0.84
CA VAL A 32 16.06 0.11 0.39
C VAL A 32 14.62 -0.22 -0.01
N TYR A 33 14.10 -1.34 0.49
CA TYR A 33 12.76 -1.88 0.13
C TYR A 33 12.53 -1.97 -1.39
N GLY A 34 13.58 -2.40 -2.14
CA GLY A 34 13.55 -2.52 -3.60
C GLY A 34 13.80 -1.22 -4.37
N TYR A 35 13.73 -0.06 -3.73
CA TYR A 35 14.02 1.23 -4.36
C TYR A 35 15.49 1.58 -4.31
N GLY A 36 16.03 2.06 -5.41
CA GLY A 36 17.41 2.55 -5.47
C GLY A 36 17.65 3.74 -4.54
N LYS A 37 18.82 3.74 -3.89
CA LYS A 37 19.31 4.83 -3.05
C LYS A 37 20.44 5.55 -3.75
N PHE A 38 20.37 6.88 -3.81
CA PHE A 38 21.37 7.73 -4.43
C PHE A 38 21.78 8.85 -3.46
N TRP A 39 23.07 9.15 -3.43
CA TRP A 39 23.62 10.23 -2.61
C TRP A 39 24.02 11.39 -3.51
N ASP A 40 23.41 12.54 -3.28
CA ASP A 40 23.78 13.82 -3.87
C ASP A 40 23.52 14.93 -2.83
N ASN A 41 24.55 15.31 -2.09
CA ASN A 41 24.49 16.17 -0.90
C ASN A 41 23.62 15.64 0.25
N LYS A 42 22.58 14.89 -0.06
CA LYS A 42 21.72 14.13 0.86
C LYS A 42 21.31 12.80 0.23
N SER A 43 20.62 11.97 0.99
CA SER A 43 20.12 10.69 0.49
C SER A 43 18.77 10.85 -0.20
N TYR A 44 18.67 10.35 -1.42
CA TYR A 44 17.46 10.35 -2.23
C TYR A 44 17.03 8.92 -2.59
N ARG A 45 15.75 8.73 -2.87
CA ARG A 45 15.29 7.63 -3.72
C ARG A 45 15.64 7.99 -5.16
N VAL A 46 16.40 7.13 -5.84
CA VAL A 46 17.02 7.46 -7.13
C VAL A 46 16.01 7.82 -8.22
N HIS A 47 14.84 7.14 -8.28
CA HIS A 47 13.79 7.46 -9.25
C HIS A 47 13.20 8.87 -9.06
N ARG A 48 13.10 9.35 -7.81
CA ARG A 48 12.68 10.73 -7.52
C ARG A 48 13.77 11.72 -7.91
N TRP A 49 15.04 11.40 -7.60
CA TRP A 49 16.16 12.26 -7.92
C TRP A 49 16.27 12.48 -9.43
N ILE A 50 16.23 11.43 -10.26
CA ILE A 50 16.30 11.59 -11.71
C ILE A 50 15.09 12.30 -12.28
N TYR A 51 13.89 12.07 -11.72
CA TYR A 51 12.69 12.78 -12.14
C TYR A 51 12.82 14.28 -11.87
N GLU A 52 13.22 14.68 -10.66
CA GLU A 52 13.43 16.08 -10.27
C GLU A 52 14.56 16.74 -11.07
N TYR A 53 15.61 15.98 -11.37
CA TYR A 53 16.74 16.46 -12.18
C TYR A 53 16.31 16.86 -13.60
N LEU A 54 15.42 16.10 -14.22
CA LEU A 54 14.99 16.31 -15.61
C LEU A 54 13.76 17.23 -15.74
N ASN A 55 12.86 17.23 -14.77
CA ASN A 55 11.55 17.88 -14.87
C ASN A 55 11.34 19.01 -13.84
N GLY A 56 12.31 19.24 -12.96
CA GLY A 56 12.16 20.17 -11.86
C GLY A 56 11.47 19.57 -10.63
N PRO A 57 11.19 20.40 -9.62
CA PRO A 57 10.68 19.94 -8.33
C PRO A 57 9.32 19.25 -8.45
N ILE A 58 9.13 18.20 -7.66
CA ILE A 58 7.84 17.48 -7.58
C ILE A 58 6.83 18.37 -6.85
N PRO A 59 5.68 18.68 -7.46
CA PRO A 59 4.62 19.46 -6.83
C PRO A 59 4.12 18.83 -5.53
N GLU A 60 3.65 19.65 -4.60
CA GLU A 60 3.09 19.21 -3.34
C GLU A 60 1.87 18.29 -3.57
N GLY A 61 1.74 17.25 -2.77
CA GLY A 61 0.67 16.24 -2.90
C GLY A 61 0.89 15.21 -4.00
N LEU A 62 1.89 15.37 -4.86
CA LEU A 62 2.23 14.40 -5.89
C LEU A 62 3.43 13.53 -5.51
N ILE A 63 3.45 12.34 -6.06
CA ILE A 63 4.55 11.38 -5.94
C ILE A 63 5.00 10.90 -7.31
N VAL A 64 6.26 10.48 -7.42
CA VAL A 64 6.76 9.80 -8.61
C VAL A 64 6.39 8.33 -8.54
N ARG A 65 5.68 7.85 -9.56
CA ARG A 65 5.20 6.46 -9.71
C ARG A 65 5.93 5.76 -10.85
N HIS A 66 5.96 4.43 -10.81
CA HIS A 66 6.50 3.61 -11.89
C HIS A 66 5.35 3.04 -12.75
N LYS A 67 5.26 3.44 -14.01
CA LYS A 67 4.36 2.83 -15.00
C LYS A 67 4.66 1.34 -15.20
N CYS A 68 5.95 0.96 -15.16
CA CYS A 68 6.41 -0.43 -15.28
C CYS A 68 6.27 -1.27 -14.00
N HIS A 69 5.80 -0.68 -12.88
CA HIS A 69 5.68 -1.33 -11.58
C HIS A 69 6.98 -1.91 -10.99
N ASN A 70 8.14 -1.62 -11.55
CA ASN A 70 9.44 -2.07 -11.07
C ASN A 70 10.06 -0.99 -10.16
N PRO A 71 10.17 -1.21 -8.83
CA PRO A 71 10.69 -0.21 -7.89
C PRO A 71 12.19 0.10 -8.11
N SER A 72 12.91 -0.81 -8.77
CA SER A 72 14.33 -0.66 -9.10
C SER A 72 14.57 0.15 -10.38
N CYS A 73 13.53 0.40 -11.18
CA CYS A 73 13.64 1.10 -12.44
C CYS A 73 13.91 2.59 -12.24
N VAL A 74 14.85 3.12 -13.02
CA VAL A 74 15.19 4.55 -13.03
C VAL A 74 15.07 5.16 -14.42
N ASN A 75 14.42 4.46 -15.36
CA ASN A 75 14.14 4.98 -16.71
C ASN A 75 13.15 6.14 -16.61
N PRO A 76 13.50 7.37 -17.04
CA PRO A 76 12.61 8.52 -16.99
C PRO A 76 11.27 8.31 -17.70
N GLU A 77 11.24 7.58 -18.80
CA GLU A 77 10.03 7.29 -19.58
C GLU A 77 9.06 6.36 -18.83
N HIS A 78 9.57 5.60 -17.86
CA HIS A 78 8.78 4.73 -16.99
C HIS A 78 8.30 5.41 -15.70
N LEU A 79 8.63 6.69 -15.53
CA LEU A 79 8.25 7.48 -14.35
C LEU A 79 7.17 8.50 -14.73
N GLU A 80 6.24 8.70 -13.81
CA GLU A 80 5.19 9.70 -13.94
C GLU A 80 4.80 10.26 -12.58
N LEU A 81 4.21 11.46 -12.56
CA LEU A 81 3.58 12.00 -11.37
C LEU A 81 2.17 11.42 -11.18
N GLY A 82 1.77 11.33 -9.95
CA GLY A 82 0.41 10.99 -9.57
C GLY A 82 0.19 11.15 -8.09
N THR A 83 -1.07 11.02 -7.67
CA THR A 83 -1.44 11.07 -6.26
C THR A 83 -1.16 9.75 -5.56
N GLN A 84 -1.19 9.76 -4.23
CA GLN A 84 -1.14 8.53 -3.44
C GLN A 84 -2.31 7.59 -3.79
N GLN A 85 -3.49 8.15 -4.12
CA GLN A 85 -4.65 7.36 -4.53
C GLN A 85 -4.42 6.65 -5.86
N ASP A 86 -3.78 7.31 -6.84
CA ASP A 86 -3.42 6.70 -8.12
C ASP A 86 -2.48 5.51 -7.90
N ASN A 87 -1.47 5.68 -7.04
CA ASN A 87 -0.53 4.60 -6.69
C ASN A 87 -1.22 3.41 -6.03
N MET A 88 -2.22 3.66 -5.19
CA MET A 88 -3.04 2.59 -4.60
C MET A 88 -3.90 1.89 -5.65
N ASN A 89 -4.51 2.65 -6.57
CA ASN A 89 -5.30 2.10 -7.67
C ASN A 89 -4.45 1.23 -8.59
N ASP A 90 -3.24 1.66 -8.93
CA ASP A 90 -2.30 0.87 -9.73
C ASP A 90 -1.90 -0.43 -9.04
N LYS A 91 -1.70 -0.39 -7.71
CA LYS A 91 -1.43 -1.58 -6.91
C LYS A 91 -2.59 -2.58 -6.98
N VAL A 92 -3.83 -2.08 -6.93
CA VAL A 92 -5.04 -2.92 -7.05
C VAL A 92 -5.17 -3.49 -8.45
N LYS A 93 -5.05 -2.66 -9.50
CA LYS A 93 -5.12 -3.08 -10.91
C LYS A 93 -4.06 -4.14 -11.24
N ALA A 94 -2.86 -3.98 -10.74
CA ALA A 94 -1.76 -4.94 -10.92
C ALA A 94 -1.89 -6.22 -10.08
N GLY A 95 -2.99 -6.42 -9.34
CA GLY A 95 -3.21 -7.59 -8.48
C GLY A 95 -2.26 -7.70 -7.29
N ARG A 96 -1.47 -6.66 -7.02
CA ARG A 96 -0.48 -6.61 -5.92
C ARG A 96 -1.06 -6.13 -4.59
N SER A 97 -2.31 -5.75 -4.60
CA SER A 97 -3.06 -5.54 -3.37
C SER A 97 -3.27 -6.91 -2.74
N SER A 98 -2.86 -7.09 -1.50
CA SER A 98 -3.23 -8.28 -0.75
C SER A 98 -4.76 -8.31 -0.67
N LYS A 99 -5.40 -9.08 -1.57
CA LYS A 99 -6.85 -9.36 -1.50
C LYS A 99 -7.20 -10.19 -0.28
N VAL A 100 -6.21 -10.62 0.46
CA VAL A 100 -6.37 -11.40 1.68
C VAL A 100 -6.15 -10.46 2.86
N GLY A 101 -7.07 -9.53 3.04
CA GLY A 101 -7.50 -9.27 4.40
C GLY A 101 -8.12 -10.60 4.84
N THR A 102 -7.45 -11.33 5.72
CA THR A 102 -8.06 -12.46 6.41
C THR A 102 -9.35 -11.94 7.01
N LYS A 103 -10.49 -12.38 6.44
CA LYS A 103 -11.81 -11.94 6.88
C LYS A 103 -12.33 -12.90 7.94
N GLY A 104 -13.21 -12.41 8.76
CA GLY A 104 -13.86 -13.25 9.75
C GLY A 104 -12.91 -13.71 10.86
N GLU A 105 -13.11 -14.93 11.33
CA GLU A 105 -12.32 -15.51 12.43
C GLU A 105 -10.83 -15.70 12.09
N LYS A 106 -10.48 -15.77 10.80
CA LYS A 106 -9.09 -15.89 10.34
C LYS A 106 -8.30 -14.56 10.45
N HIS A 107 -8.97 -13.44 10.77
CA HIS A 107 -8.27 -12.17 10.98
C HIS A 107 -7.52 -12.22 12.32
N PRO A 108 -6.21 -11.89 12.40
CA PRO A 108 -5.42 -12.02 13.63
C PRO A 108 -5.96 -11.26 14.84
N LEU A 109 -6.76 -10.22 14.62
CA LEU A 109 -7.41 -9.41 15.66
C LEU A 109 -8.90 -9.76 15.83
N SER A 110 -9.38 -10.85 15.23
CA SER A 110 -10.77 -11.28 15.41
C SER A 110 -10.94 -11.92 16.79
N ILE A 111 -11.87 -11.38 17.57
CA ILE A 111 -12.29 -11.96 18.85
C ILE A 111 -13.47 -12.90 18.61
N LEU A 112 -14.29 -12.63 17.57
CA LEU A 112 -15.49 -13.39 17.26
C LEU A 112 -15.20 -14.50 16.23
N THR A 113 -15.77 -15.65 16.46
CA THR A 113 -15.84 -16.76 15.49
C THR A 113 -17.03 -16.60 14.54
N GLU A 114 -17.06 -17.35 13.44
CA GLU A 114 -18.23 -17.39 12.55
C GLU A 114 -19.49 -17.85 13.29
N GLN A 115 -19.35 -18.80 14.21
CA GLN A 115 -20.47 -19.29 15.04
C GLN A 115 -21.02 -18.21 15.96
N ASP A 116 -20.15 -17.44 16.61
CA ASP A 116 -20.58 -16.30 17.43
C ASP A 116 -21.40 -15.30 16.61
N VAL A 117 -20.94 -14.99 15.41
CA VAL A 117 -21.63 -14.04 14.54
C VAL A 117 -22.97 -14.57 14.05
N ILE A 118 -23.07 -15.86 13.75
CA ILE A 118 -24.35 -16.51 13.43
C ILE A 118 -25.34 -16.38 14.59
N LEU A 119 -24.89 -16.67 15.81
CA LEU A 119 -25.71 -16.53 17.01
C LEU A 119 -26.13 -15.05 17.24
N ILE A 120 -25.20 -14.11 17.10
CA ILE A 120 -25.50 -12.68 17.20
C ILE A 120 -26.58 -12.30 16.17
N LYS A 121 -26.44 -12.67 14.91
CA LYS A 121 -27.41 -12.36 13.86
C LYS A 121 -28.79 -12.96 14.15
N LYS A 122 -28.87 -14.24 14.57
CA LYS A 122 -30.11 -14.89 14.97
C LYS A 122 -30.76 -14.18 16.16
N PHE A 123 -29.97 -13.80 17.15
CA PHE A 123 -30.47 -13.07 18.32
C PHE A 123 -31.00 -11.69 17.93
N LEU A 124 -30.27 -10.94 17.12
CA LEU A 124 -30.65 -9.60 16.66
C LEU A 124 -31.92 -9.59 15.78
N LYS A 125 -32.20 -10.68 15.04
CA LYS A 125 -33.46 -10.82 14.32
C LYS A 125 -34.67 -10.87 15.25
N ARG A 126 -34.52 -11.47 16.45
CA ARG A 126 -35.58 -11.63 17.44
C ARG A 126 -35.64 -10.47 18.45
N HIS A 127 -34.50 -9.85 18.70
CA HIS A 127 -34.33 -8.85 19.75
C HIS A 127 -33.58 -7.63 19.18
N ASN A 128 -34.28 -6.58 18.81
CA ASN A 128 -33.69 -5.40 18.17
C ASN A 128 -33.89 -4.10 18.99
N GLY A 129 -34.32 -4.19 20.24
CA GLY A 129 -34.61 -3.08 21.11
C GLY A 129 -33.38 -2.27 21.54
N HIS A 130 -33.67 -1.16 22.25
CA HIS A 130 -32.61 -0.30 22.80
C HIS A 130 -31.72 -1.08 23.78
N GLY A 131 -30.41 -0.86 23.73
CA GLY A 131 -29.44 -1.50 24.63
C GLY A 131 -28.95 -2.90 24.23
N VAL A 132 -29.61 -3.58 23.28
CA VAL A 132 -29.24 -4.94 22.84
C VAL A 132 -27.79 -5.04 22.35
N ASN A 133 -27.33 -4.07 21.56
CA ASN A 133 -25.94 -4.07 21.08
C ASN A 133 -24.93 -3.94 22.23
N THR A 134 -25.27 -3.16 23.25
CA THR A 134 -24.42 -2.98 24.45
C THR A 134 -24.39 -4.24 25.29
N PHE A 135 -25.55 -4.89 25.47
CA PHE A 135 -25.66 -6.17 26.17
C PHE A 135 -24.79 -7.24 25.50
N LEU A 136 -24.99 -7.48 24.20
CA LEU A 136 -24.20 -8.46 23.44
C LEU A 136 -22.70 -8.12 23.43
N GLY A 137 -22.35 -6.83 23.32
CA GLY A 137 -20.97 -6.38 23.35
C GLY A 137 -20.28 -6.71 24.68
N ARG A 138 -20.94 -6.47 25.79
CA ARG A 138 -20.44 -6.84 27.14
C ARG A 138 -20.31 -8.35 27.30
N TRP A 139 -21.31 -9.10 26.87
CA TRP A 139 -21.34 -10.56 27.02
C TRP A 139 -20.22 -11.24 26.21
N LEU A 140 -19.94 -10.74 25.00
CA LEU A 140 -18.92 -11.30 24.09
C LEU A 140 -17.55 -10.60 24.19
N ASN A 141 -17.40 -9.67 25.14
CA ASN A 141 -16.20 -8.86 25.32
C ASN A 141 -15.74 -8.12 24.02
N VAL A 142 -16.71 -7.59 23.27
CA VAL A 142 -16.46 -6.76 22.08
C VAL A 142 -17.19 -5.42 22.20
N SER A 143 -16.75 -4.43 21.42
CA SER A 143 -17.42 -3.13 21.44
C SER A 143 -18.86 -3.22 20.90
N HIS A 144 -19.78 -2.41 21.46
CA HIS A 144 -21.15 -2.29 20.92
C HIS A 144 -21.16 -1.83 19.45
N LYS A 145 -20.10 -1.11 19.01
CA LYS A 145 -19.93 -0.69 17.61
C LYS A 145 -19.69 -1.91 16.69
N ASN A 146 -18.97 -2.93 17.15
CA ASN A 146 -18.78 -4.17 16.41
C ASN A 146 -20.10 -4.91 16.21
N ILE A 147 -20.91 -5.01 17.26
CA ILE A 147 -22.26 -5.59 17.17
C ILE A 147 -23.15 -4.79 16.23
N SER A 148 -23.09 -3.46 16.28
CA SER A 148 -23.80 -2.59 15.35
C SER A 148 -23.34 -2.79 13.90
N ALA A 149 -22.06 -2.96 13.66
CA ALA A 149 -21.53 -3.24 12.31
C ALA A 149 -22.03 -4.57 11.76
N ILE A 150 -22.13 -5.62 12.60
CA ILE A 150 -22.71 -6.92 12.25
C ILE A 150 -24.21 -6.77 11.94
N LYS A 151 -24.95 -6.07 12.79
CA LYS A 151 -26.38 -5.80 12.62
C LYS A 151 -26.72 -5.14 11.29
N HIS A 152 -25.89 -4.18 10.86
CA HIS A 152 -26.10 -3.42 9.62
C HIS A 152 -25.36 -3.99 8.41
N GLY A 153 -24.81 -5.21 8.50
CA GLY A 153 -24.09 -5.86 7.39
C GLY A 153 -22.80 -5.18 6.96
N LYS A 154 -22.26 -4.24 7.76
CA LYS A 154 -21.00 -3.56 7.48
C LYS A 154 -19.78 -4.46 7.74
N SER A 155 -19.93 -5.46 8.62
CA SER A 155 -18.96 -6.52 8.88
C SER A 155 -19.66 -7.87 8.83
N TRP A 156 -18.91 -8.93 8.48
CA TRP A 156 -19.43 -10.29 8.37
C TRP A 156 -20.65 -10.40 7.44
N SER A 157 -20.66 -9.59 6.37
CA SER A 157 -21.77 -9.52 5.40
C SER A 157 -21.98 -10.83 4.62
N TRP A 158 -20.95 -11.65 4.50
CA TRP A 158 -20.98 -12.93 3.77
C TRP A 158 -21.63 -14.07 4.57
N LEU A 159 -21.82 -13.92 5.90
CA LEU A 159 -22.54 -14.91 6.72
C LEU A 159 -24.03 -14.60 6.66
N GLU A 160 -24.77 -15.36 5.89
CA GLU A 160 -26.22 -15.30 5.85
C GLU A 160 -26.81 -16.17 6.97
N VAL A 161 -27.97 -15.73 7.57
CA VAL A 161 -28.64 -16.39 8.70
C VAL A 161 -30.15 -16.29 8.57
#